data_d76f6476c28fcfbe230747c735f53186
#
_entry.id   d76f6476c28fcfbe230747c735f53186
#
_cell.length_a   1.000
_cell.length_b   1.000
_cell.length_c   1.000
_cell.angle_alpha   90.00
_cell.angle_beta   90.00
_cell.angle_gamma   90.00
#
_symmetry.space_group_name_H-M   'P 1'
#
loop_
_entity.id
_entity.type
_entity.pdbx_description
1 polymer ?
#
loop_
_entity_poly.entity_id
_entity_poly.type
_entity_poly.pdbx_seq_one_letter_code
_entity_poly.pdbx_strand_id
1 'polypeptide(L)'
;MVKSLKDFVKNKNYVLCVDSDGCAMDTMNVKHFECFGPCFADEWQVKDRAAALKRWNEINLYRLTRGINRFKGLAMILHEMYPNDEEVAAFKLWTDSAKELSESAVEAQIKAGGGEVYKKALAWSRATNKTIAALSANKKCAFNGVYEALKDAGKNFDIAIVSSANYAAVTEEWKRCSLLSLVDCVTTQQDGSKAHCISRLIGKGYSPSNVVMVGDAPGDMDAAESNGVQFYPILVNHEEESWSRIIDALNEVLNGKKLDLNGRFIANLS
;
A
#
# COMPACT_ATOMS: atom_id res chain seq x y z
N MET A 1 -21.33 -11.93 2.69
CA MET A 1 -20.88 -10.53 2.93
C MET A 1 -19.50 -10.62 3.57
N VAL A 2 -18.49 -9.94 3.03
CA VAL A 2 -17.15 -9.93 3.59
C VAL A 2 -17.17 -9.38 5.03
N LYS A 3 -16.36 -9.95 5.91
CA LYS A 3 -16.38 -9.61 7.33
C LYS A 3 -15.34 -8.53 7.67
N SER A 4 -15.65 -7.71 8.68
CA SER A 4 -14.64 -6.86 9.33
C SER A 4 -13.68 -7.72 10.15
N LEU A 5 -12.52 -7.17 10.49
CA LEU A 5 -11.56 -7.87 11.36
C LEU A 5 -12.16 -8.28 12.72
N LYS A 6 -13.09 -7.47 13.24
CA LYS A 6 -13.80 -7.76 14.49
C LYS A 6 -14.65 -9.03 14.37
N ASP A 7 -15.40 -9.14 13.30
CA ASP A 7 -16.40 -10.20 13.08
C ASP A 7 -15.82 -11.44 12.38
N PHE A 8 -14.57 -11.33 11.91
CA PHE A 8 -13.91 -12.44 11.25
C PHE A 8 -13.57 -13.57 12.23
N VAL A 9 -13.88 -14.79 11.82
CA VAL A 9 -13.56 -16.02 12.52
C VAL A 9 -12.73 -16.89 11.59
N LYS A 10 -11.64 -17.42 12.11
CA LYS A 10 -10.75 -18.35 11.43
C LYS A 10 -11.54 -19.59 10.97
N ASN A 11 -11.42 -19.94 9.68
CA ASN A 11 -12.05 -21.14 9.12
C ASN A 11 -11.01 -22.19 8.69
N LYS A 12 -9.79 -21.75 8.34
CA LYS A 12 -8.70 -22.59 7.84
C LYS A 12 -7.46 -22.43 8.71
N ASN A 13 -6.50 -23.34 8.54
CA ASN A 13 -5.27 -23.28 9.33
C ASN A 13 -4.28 -22.20 8.84
N TYR A 14 -4.45 -21.72 7.63
CA TYR A 14 -3.60 -20.73 6.97
C TYR A 14 -4.39 -19.48 6.63
N VAL A 15 -3.72 -18.33 6.57
CA VAL A 15 -4.30 -17.08 6.08
C VAL A 15 -3.34 -16.40 5.11
N LEU A 16 -3.89 -15.94 3.99
CA LEU A 16 -3.22 -15.12 2.98
C LEU A 16 -3.65 -13.68 3.18
N CYS A 17 -2.75 -12.83 3.63
CA CYS A 17 -2.92 -11.39 3.75
C CYS A 17 -2.49 -10.75 2.44
N VAL A 18 -3.38 -10.04 1.76
CA VAL A 18 -3.12 -9.49 0.41
C VAL A 18 -3.24 -7.99 0.45
N ASP A 19 -2.19 -7.28 0.02
CA ASP A 19 -2.30 -5.85 -0.22
C ASP A 19 -3.10 -5.54 -1.49
N SER A 20 -3.60 -4.32 -1.60
CA SER A 20 -4.48 -3.90 -2.68
C SER A 20 -3.73 -3.17 -3.80
N ASP A 21 -3.35 -1.91 -3.56
CA ASP A 21 -2.79 -1.01 -4.58
C ASP A 21 -1.37 -1.41 -4.99
N GLY A 22 -1.16 -1.75 -6.26
CA GLY A 22 0.15 -2.18 -6.76
C GLY A 22 0.45 -3.67 -6.53
N CYS A 23 -0.35 -4.34 -5.73
CA CYS A 23 -0.26 -5.76 -5.42
C CYS A 23 -1.34 -6.55 -6.18
N ALA A 24 -2.59 -6.57 -5.70
CA ALA A 24 -3.70 -7.22 -6.37
C ALA A 24 -4.33 -6.33 -7.46
N MET A 25 -4.31 -5.01 -7.26
CA MET A 25 -4.93 -4.03 -8.13
C MET A 25 -3.86 -3.21 -8.88
N ASP A 26 -3.96 -3.13 -10.20
CA ASP A 26 -3.14 -2.26 -11.06
C ASP A 26 -3.61 -0.80 -10.94
N THR A 27 -3.45 -0.24 -9.76
CA THR A 27 -3.93 1.10 -9.43
C THR A 27 -2.82 2.04 -8.97
N MET A 28 -1.66 1.51 -8.59
CA MET A 28 -0.55 2.30 -8.06
C MET A 28 -0.02 3.28 -9.12
N ASN A 29 0.35 2.77 -10.30
CA ASN A 29 0.92 3.58 -11.37
C ASN A 29 -0.06 4.67 -11.83
N VAL A 30 -1.30 4.33 -12.13
CA VAL A 30 -2.29 5.30 -12.61
C VAL A 30 -2.59 6.38 -11.58
N LYS A 31 -2.66 6.03 -10.28
CA LYS A 31 -2.86 7.01 -9.19
C LYS A 31 -1.68 7.99 -9.12
N HIS A 32 -0.43 7.51 -9.27
CA HIS A 32 0.74 8.39 -9.23
C HIS A 32 0.91 9.20 -10.50
N PHE A 33 0.71 8.60 -11.68
CA PHE A 33 0.88 9.30 -12.96
C PHE A 33 -0.19 10.33 -13.24
N GLU A 34 -1.45 10.06 -12.86
CA GLU A 34 -2.58 10.92 -13.23
C GLU A 34 -3.10 11.78 -12.07
N CYS A 35 -2.77 11.45 -10.82
CA CYS A 35 -3.30 12.16 -9.67
C CYS A 35 -2.21 12.74 -8.77
N PHE A 36 -1.46 11.93 -8.04
CA PHE A 36 -0.50 12.41 -7.04
C PHE A 36 0.54 13.36 -7.61
N GLY A 37 1.26 12.92 -8.64
CA GLY A 37 2.31 13.71 -9.27
C GLY A 37 1.78 14.98 -9.90
N PRO A 38 0.76 14.93 -10.79
CA PRO A 38 0.18 16.12 -11.39
C PRO A 38 -0.33 17.13 -10.36
N CYS A 39 -1.11 16.69 -9.35
CA CYS A 39 -1.58 17.59 -8.28
C CYS A 39 -0.42 18.22 -7.49
N PHE A 40 0.69 17.47 -7.26
CA PHE A 40 1.90 18.02 -6.64
C PHE A 40 2.50 19.12 -7.54
N ALA A 41 2.69 18.84 -8.82
CA ALA A 41 3.29 19.80 -9.74
C ALA A 41 2.44 21.08 -9.89
N ASP A 42 1.12 20.95 -9.83
CA ASP A 42 0.18 22.08 -9.90
C ASP A 42 0.21 22.90 -8.61
N GLU A 43 0.14 22.27 -7.43
CA GLU A 43 0.11 22.97 -6.13
C GLU A 43 1.40 23.77 -5.87
N TRP A 44 2.56 23.21 -6.25
CA TRP A 44 3.86 23.89 -6.10
C TRP A 44 4.27 24.70 -7.32
N GLN A 45 3.43 24.77 -8.37
CA GLN A 45 3.70 25.50 -9.61
C GLN A 45 5.09 25.18 -10.18
N VAL A 46 5.39 23.87 -10.24
CA VAL A 46 6.72 23.38 -10.58
C VAL A 46 7.11 23.75 -12.00
N LYS A 47 8.23 24.48 -12.19
CA LYS A 47 8.70 24.97 -13.50
C LYS A 47 9.11 23.82 -14.41
N ASP A 48 10.03 22.95 -13.96
CA ASP A 48 10.40 21.74 -14.70
C ASP A 48 9.51 20.58 -14.28
N ARG A 49 8.28 20.60 -14.82
CA ARG A 49 7.26 19.60 -14.53
C ARG A 49 7.71 18.18 -14.90
N ALA A 50 8.40 18.02 -16.02
CA ALA A 50 8.82 16.71 -16.51
C ALA A 50 9.83 16.04 -15.57
N ALA A 51 10.88 16.76 -15.18
CA ALA A 51 11.88 16.28 -14.23
C ALA A 51 11.26 15.98 -12.86
N ALA A 52 10.40 16.86 -12.36
CA ALA A 52 9.75 16.67 -11.07
C ALA A 52 8.81 15.45 -11.05
N LEU A 53 8.00 15.22 -12.09
CA LEU A 53 7.15 14.04 -12.20
C LEU A 53 7.95 12.75 -12.33
N LYS A 54 9.05 12.76 -13.07
CA LYS A 54 9.97 11.63 -13.14
C LYS A 54 10.51 11.30 -11.74
N ARG A 55 10.99 12.31 -11.01
CA ARG A 55 11.54 12.13 -9.65
C ARG A 55 10.47 11.69 -8.66
N TRP A 56 9.26 12.26 -8.75
CA TRP A 56 8.09 11.80 -7.98
C TRP A 56 7.85 10.30 -8.14
N ASN A 57 7.85 9.82 -9.39
CA ASN A 57 7.61 8.42 -9.71
C ASN A 57 8.75 7.52 -9.21
N GLU A 58 10.00 7.96 -9.32
CA GLU A 58 11.15 7.23 -8.76
C GLU A 58 10.99 7.02 -7.24
N ILE A 59 10.65 8.09 -6.49
CA ILE A 59 10.47 8.01 -5.04
C ILE A 59 9.32 7.08 -4.66
N ASN A 60 8.19 7.17 -5.36
CA ASN A 60 6.96 6.54 -4.89
C ASN A 60 6.67 5.17 -5.51
N LEU A 61 7.29 4.82 -6.65
CA LEU A 61 6.97 3.64 -7.43
C LEU A 61 8.14 2.64 -7.62
N TYR A 62 9.39 3.14 -7.76
CA TYR A 62 10.48 2.32 -8.31
C TYR A 62 11.69 2.20 -7.41
N ARG A 63 11.60 2.61 -6.14
CA ARG A 63 12.68 2.54 -5.16
C ARG A 63 12.22 1.91 -3.86
N LEU A 64 13.15 1.68 -2.94
CA LEU A 64 12.84 1.21 -1.58
C LEU A 64 11.93 2.14 -0.76
N THR A 65 11.51 3.23 -1.35
CA THR A 65 10.48 4.14 -0.83
C THR A 65 9.09 3.91 -1.45
N ARG A 66 8.93 2.86 -2.29
CA ARG A 66 7.63 2.49 -2.85
C ARG A 66 6.59 2.29 -1.76
N GLY A 67 5.38 2.82 -1.99
CA GLY A 67 4.29 2.72 -1.03
C GLY A 67 4.46 3.53 0.25
N ILE A 68 5.48 4.40 0.32
CA ILE A 68 5.68 5.31 1.45
C ILE A 68 4.44 6.20 1.65
N ASN A 69 4.19 6.59 2.91
CA ASN A 69 3.09 7.54 3.17
C ASN A 69 3.20 8.78 2.29
N ARG A 70 2.07 9.22 1.71
CA ARG A 70 2.01 10.34 0.75
C ARG A 70 2.70 11.62 1.23
N PHE A 71 2.58 11.94 2.53
CA PHE A 71 3.23 13.13 3.11
C PHE A 71 4.74 12.95 3.25
N LYS A 72 5.23 11.73 3.51
CA LYS A 72 6.67 11.43 3.48
C LYS A 72 7.22 11.55 2.06
N GLY A 73 6.55 10.97 1.08
CA GLY A 73 6.95 11.09 -0.33
C GLY A 73 6.97 12.55 -0.79
N LEU A 74 5.95 13.33 -0.39
CA LEU A 74 5.91 14.76 -0.65
C LEU A 74 7.07 15.50 0.02
N ALA A 75 7.34 15.22 1.29
CA ALA A 75 8.44 15.87 2.03
C ALA A 75 9.81 15.57 1.42
N MET A 76 10.02 14.35 0.91
CA MET A 76 11.27 13.97 0.25
C MET A 76 11.51 14.81 -1.01
N ILE A 77 10.55 14.87 -1.91
CA ILE A 77 10.72 15.63 -3.16
C ILE A 77 10.82 17.14 -2.91
N LEU A 78 10.05 17.67 -1.94
CA LEU A 78 10.16 19.09 -1.57
C LEU A 78 11.53 19.41 -1.02
N HIS A 79 12.08 18.57 -0.15
CA HIS A 79 13.41 18.78 0.41
C HIS A 79 14.53 18.73 -0.65
N GLU A 80 14.39 17.87 -1.66
CA GLU A 80 15.31 17.84 -2.81
C GLU A 80 15.20 19.13 -3.67
N MET A 81 13.99 19.64 -3.87
CA MET A 81 13.73 20.81 -4.70
C MET A 81 14.04 22.14 -4.00
N TYR A 82 13.84 22.20 -2.70
CA TYR A 82 13.96 23.40 -1.85
C TYR A 82 14.82 23.13 -0.62
N PRO A 83 16.11 22.78 -0.78
CA PRO A 83 16.96 22.30 0.32
C PRO A 83 17.25 23.37 1.40
N ASN A 84 17.10 24.65 1.05
CA ASN A 84 17.37 25.78 1.95
C ASN A 84 16.07 26.43 2.50
N ASP A 85 14.91 25.83 2.26
CA ASP A 85 13.64 26.32 2.76
C ASP A 85 13.37 25.75 4.17
N GLU A 86 13.28 26.63 5.16
CA GLU A 86 13.11 26.27 6.56
C GLU A 86 11.75 25.60 6.82
N GLU A 87 10.68 26.02 6.13
CA GLU A 87 9.36 25.38 6.27
C GLU A 87 9.36 23.96 5.69
N VAL A 88 10.04 23.76 4.56
CA VAL A 88 10.23 22.43 3.97
C VAL A 88 11.04 21.52 4.91
N ALA A 89 12.11 22.04 5.49
CA ALA A 89 12.92 21.29 6.46
C ALA A 89 12.09 20.91 7.70
N ALA A 90 11.29 21.83 8.24
CA ALA A 90 10.41 21.57 9.35
C ALA A 90 9.32 20.52 8.99
N PHE A 91 8.73 20.61 7.80
CA PHE A 91 7.76 19.63 7.31
C PHE A 91 8.39 18.23 7.17
N LYS A 92 9.61 18.16 6.62
CA LYS A 92 10.37 16.90 6.51
C LYS A 92 10.63 16.28 7.87
N LEU A 93 11.13 17.06 8.83
CA LEU A 93 11.38 16.60 10.20
C LEU A 93 10.11 16.09 10.88
N TRP A 94 8.99 16.80 10.69
CA TRP A 94 7.71 16.36 11.21
C TRP A 94 7.27 15.04 10.60
N THR A 95 7.34 14.90 9.26
CA THR A 95 6.93 13.64 8.60
C THR A 95 7.79 12.45 9.01
N ASP A 96 9.06 12.67 9.38
CA ASP A 96 9.96 11.60 9.82
C ASP A 96 9.66 11.14 11.26
N SER A 97 9.16 12.04 12.12
CA SER A 97 8.98 11.80 13.56
C SER A 97 7.52 11.59 13.99
N ALA A 98 6.55 11.98 13.17
CA ALA A 98 5.14 11.90 13.54
C ALA A 98 4.66 10.45 13.69
N LYS A 99 3.89 10.19 14.76
CA LYS A 99 3.26 8.87 15.00
C LYS A 99 2.17 8.55 13.99
N GLU A 100 1.50 9.58 13.47
CA GLU A 100 0.43 9.48 12.49
C GLU A 100 0.64 10.52 11.38
N LEU A 101 0.44 10.10 10.14
CA LEU A 101 0.51 10.95 8.96
C LEU A 101 -0.81 10.83 8.19
N SER A 102 -1.77 11.68 8.55
CA SER A 102 -3.10 11.80 7.97
C SER A 102 -3.44 13.27 7.69
N GLU A 103 -4.53 13.53 6.96
CA GLU A 103 -5.02 14.91 6.76
C GLU A 103 -5.34 15.59 8.10
N SER A 104 -5.92 14.85 9.06
CA SER A 104 -6.19 15.36 10.41
C SER A 104 -4.92 15.72 11.17
N ALA A 105 -3.85 14.94 11.02
CA ALA A 105 -2.57 15.25 11.62
C ALA A 105 -1.95 16.53 11.00
N VAL A 106 -2.06 16.72 9.67
CA VAL A 106 -1.63 17.95 8.99
C VAL A 106 -2.47 19.15 9.46
N GLU A 107 -3.80 19.00 9.59
CA GLU A 107 -4.68 20.06 10.14
C GLU A 107 -4.29 20.47 11.58
N ALA A 108 -3.90 19.49 12.40
CA ALA A 108 -3.41 19.77 13.75
C ALA A 108 -2.12 20.60 13.73
N GLN A 109 -1.19 20.30 12.80
CA GLN A 109 0.03 21.10 12.62
C GLN A 109 -0.30 22.53 12.15
N ILE A 110 -1.22 22.70 11.21
CA ILE A 110 -1.68 24.04 10.77
C ILE A 110 -2.24 24.83 11.96
N LYS A 111 -3.09 24.23 12.79
CA LYS A 111 -3.66 24.86 14.00
C LYS A 111 -2.58 25.20 15.05
N ALA A 112 -1.49 24.44 15.09
CA ALA A 112 -0.36 24.69 15.97
C ALA A 112 0.63 25.74 15.42
N GLY A 113 0.32 26.43 14.32
CA GLY A 113 1.16 27.45 13.70
C GLY A 113 2.05 26.94 12.57
N GLY A 114 1.80 25.74 12.07
CA GLY A 114 2.48 25.22 10.88
C GLY A 114 2.36 26.16 9.69
N GLY A 115 3.47 26.34 8.96
CA GLY A 115 3.60 27.29 7.86
C GLY A 115 2.82 26.93 6.61
N GLU A 116 3.13 27.65 5.52
CA GLU A 116 2.44 27.51 4.23
C GLU A 116 2.60 26.12 3.60
N VAL A 117 3.74 25.46 3.83
CA VAL A 117 3.99 24.10 3.33
C VAL A 117 2.94 23.10 3.85
N TYR A 118 2.51 23.20 5.11
CA TYR A 118 1.47 22.33 5.66
C TYR A 118 0.10 22.57 5.01
N LYS A 119 -0.25 23.85 4.76
CA LYS A 119 -1.51 24.22 4.09
C LYS A 119 -1.53 23.68 2.67
N LYS A 120 -0.45 23.85 1.91
CA LYS A 120 -0.29 23.29 0.56
C LYS A 120 -0.32 21.77 0.58
N ALA A 121 0.34 21.11 1.53
CA ALA A 121 0.31 19.64 1.67
C ALA A 121 -1.11 19.12 1.88
N LEU A 122 -1.92 19.82 2.68
CA LEU A 122 -3.33 19.49 2.89
C LEU A 122 -4.17 19.72 1.63
N ALA A 123 -3.99 20.88 0.96
CA ALA A 123 -4.68 21.21 -0.29
C ALA A 123 -4.35 20.18 -1.38
N TRP A 124 -3.09 19.86 -1.55
CA TRP A 124 -2.62 18.81 -2.45
C TRP A 124 -3.25 17.44 -2.15
N SER A 125 -3.26 17.01 -0.89
CA SER A 125 -3.85 15.72 -0.51
C SER A 125 -5.32 15.64 -0.88
N ARG A 126 -6.08 16.71 -0.62
CA ARG A 126 -7.51 16.82 -0.97
C ARG A 126 -7.74 16.84 -2.47
N ALA A 127 -6.96 17.62 -3.22
CA ALA A 127 -6.99 17.64 -4.68
C ALA A 127 -6.70 16.26 -5.27
N THR A 128 -5.69 15.58 -4.75
CA THR A 128 -5.33 14.21 -5.14
C THR A 128 -6.49 13.24 -4.88
N ASN A 129 -7.10 13.27 -3.70
CA ASN A 129 -8.24 12.39 -3.39
C ASN A 129 -9.41 12.64 -4.35
N LYS A 130 -9.72 13.90 -4.69
CA LYS A 130 -10.75 14.27 -5.66
C LYS A 130 -10.43 13.72 -7.06
N THR A 131 -9.17 13.83 -7.50
CA THR A 131 -8.74 13.34 -8.81
C THR A 131 -8.78 11.81 -8.88
N ILE A 132 -8.36 11.11 -7.80
CA ILE A 132 -8.46 9.64 -7.70
C ILE A 132 -9.93 9.19 -7.77
N ALA A 133 -10.83 9.89 -7.09
CA ALA A 133 -12.26 9.57 -7.15
C ALA A 133 -12.84 9.75 -8.55
N ALA A 134 -12.31 10.69 -9.33
CA ALA A 134 -12.73 10.96 -10.72
C ALA A 134 -12.10 10.01 -11.76
N LEU A 135 -11.10 9.19 -11.38
CA LEU A 135 -10.52 8.21 -12.30
C LEU A 135 -11.59 7.25 -12.81
N SER A 136 -11.58 7.02 -14.13
CA SER A 136 -12.51 6.10 -14.77
C SER A 136 -12.33 4.66 -14.26
N ALA A 137 -13.43 3.93 -14.18
CA ALA A 137 -13.46 2.58 -13.62
C ALA A 137 -12.55 1.59 -14.35
N ASN A 138 -12.39 1.73 -15.67
CA ASN A 138 -11.52 0.88 -16.49
C ASN A 138 -10.01 1.07 -16.24
N LYS A 139 -9.62 2.11 -15.50
CA LYS A 139 -8.24 2.34 -15.04
C LYS A 139 -7.94 1.74 -13.67
N LYS A 140 -8.89 1.07 -13.06
CA LYS A 140 -8.78 0.50 -11.71
C LYS A 140 -9.09 -1.00 -11.80
N CYS A 141 -8.24 -1.75 -12.48
CA CYS A 141 -8.39 -3.18 -12.72
C CYS A 141 -7.49 -4.00 -11.78
N ALA A 142 -7.79 -5.27 -11.62
CA ALA A 142 -6.86 -6.22 -11.02
C ALA A 142 -5.79 -6.61 -12.04
N PHE A 143 -4.62 -7.01 -11.55
CA PHE A 143 -3.63 -7.66 -12.40
C PHE A 143 -4.15 -9.01 -12.92
N ASN A 144 -3.68 -9.41 -14.09
CA ASN A 144 -4.00 -10.73 -14.64
C ASN A 144 -3.48 -11.84 -13.71
N GLY A 145 -4.25 -12.90 -13.56
CA GLY A 145 -3.92 -14.04 -12.71
C GLY A 145 -4.34 -13.90 -11.24
N VAL A 146 -4.68 -12.70 -10.75
CA VAL A 146 -5.11 -12.50 -9.35
C VAL A 146 -6.35 -13.31 -9.00
N TYR A 147 -7.38 -13.30 -9.85
CA TYR A 147 -8.61 -14.01 -9.58
C TYR A 147 -8.39 -15.52 -9.44
N GLU A 148 -7.66 -16.11 -10.38
CA GLU A 148 -7.36 -17.55 -10.41
C GLU A 148 -6.50 -17.94 -9.19
N ALA A 149 -5.49 -17.13 -8.88
CA ALA A 149 -4.61 -17.35 -7.73
C ALA A 149 -5.36 -17.29 -6.40
N LEU A 150 -6.20 -16.27 -6.19
CA LEU A 150 -7.00 -16.16 -4.95
C LEU A 150 -8.05 -17.26 -4.84
N LYS A 151 -8.67 -17.64 -5.95
CA LYS A 151 -9.64 -18.75 -6.00
C LYS A 151 -8.97 -20.08 -5.62
N ASP A 152 -7.76 -20.32 -6.11
CA ASP A 152 -7.02 -21.55 -5.79
C ASP A 152 -6.50 -21.53 -4.36
N ALA A 153 -5.86 -20.43 -3.93
CA ALA A 153 -5.40 -20.23 -2.55
C ALA A 153 -6.54 -20.38 -1.54
N GLY A 154 -7.74 -19.92 -1.89
CA GLY A 154 -8.94 -20.02 -1.08
C GLY A 154 -9.37 -21.44 -0.73
N LYS A 155 -8.79 -22.48 -1.33
CA LYS A 155 -9.02 -23.87 -0.94
C LYS A 155 -8.39 -24.20 0.43
N ASN A 156 -7.23 -23.62 0.73
CA ASN A 156 -6.40 -23.94 1.91
C ASN A 156 -6.18 -22.75 2.85
N PHE A 157 -6.34 -21.51 2.35
CA PHE A 157 -6.11 -20.27 3.08
C PHE A 157 -7.41 -19.49 3.26
N ASP A 158 -7.65 -18.92 4.44
CA ASP A 158 -8.56 -17.78 4.57
C ASP A 158 -7.91 -16.59 3.86
N ILE A 159 -8.69 -15.79 3.15
CA ILE A 159 -8.18 -14.64 2.38
C ILE A 159 -8.52 -13.34 3.11
N ALA A 160 -7.52 -12.56 3.46
CA ALA A 160 -7.69 -11.26 4.11
C ALA A 160 -7.07 -10.14 3.28
N ILE A 161 -7.82 -9.09 2.98
CA ILE A 161 -7.25 -7.85 2.46
C ILE A 161 -6.58 -7.10 3.61
N VAL A 162 -5.33 -6.66 3.41
CA VAL A 162 -4.56 -5.85 4.38
C VAL A 162 -4.03 -4.62 3.64
N SER A 163 -4.81 -3.53 3.62
CA SER A 163 -4.53 -2.34 2.82
C SER A 163 -4.38 -1.08 3.67
N SER A 164 -3.55 -0.14 3.21
CA SER A 164 -3.44 1.22 3.77
C SER A 164 -4.41 2.21 3.14
N ALA A 165 -5.27 1.77 2.22
CA ALA A 165 -6.32 2.60 1.60
C ALA A 165 -7.60 2.62 2.47
N ASN A 166 -8.58 3.46 2.08
CA ASN A 166 -9.86 3.51 2.79
C ASN A 166 -10.78 2.34 2.39
N TYR A 167 -11.64 1.92 3.31
CA TYR A 167 -12.52 0.78 3.16
C TYR A 167 -13.43 0.86 1.92
N ALA A 168 -14.04 2.03 1.67
CA ALA A 168 -14.97 2.18 0.56
C ALA A 168 -14.28 1.99 -0.80
N ALA A 169 -13.09 2.59 -0.99
CA ALA A 169 -12.32 2.45 -2.23
C ALA A 169 -11.90 1.00 -2.47
N VAL A 170 -11.32 0.36 -1.45
CA VAL A 170 -10.87 -1.05 -1.55
C VAL A 170 -12.03 -1.97 -1.89
N THR A 171 -13.13 -1.90 -1.15
CA THR A 171 -14.27 -2.80 -1.37
C THR A 171 -14.97 -2.57 -2.71
N GLU A 172 -15.06 -1.32 -3.17
CA GLU A 172 -15.61 -0.99 -4.49
C GLU A 172 -14.73 -1.55 -5.61
N GLU A 173 -13.41 -1.30 -5.57
CA GLU A 173 -12.46 -1.77 -6.58
C GLU A 173 -12.43 -3.30 -6.66
N TRP A 174 -12.32 -3.98 -5.52
CA TRP A 174 -12.32 -5.45 -5.46
C TRP A 174 -13.66 -6.07 -5.88
N LYS A 175 -14.79 -5.43 -5.52
CA LYS A 175 -16.12 -5.88 -5.96
C LYS A 175 -16.28 -5.79 -7.48
N ARG A 176 -15.85 -4.68 -8.07
CA ARG A 176 -15.93 -4.46 -9.51
C ARG A 176 -15.09 -5.48 -10.31
N CYS A 177 -13.93 -5.87 -9.77
CA CYS A 177 -13.08 -6.90 -10.36
C CYS A 177 -13.51 -8.34 -9.99
N SER A 178 -14.67 -8.53 -9.36
CA SER A 178 -15.19 -9.82 -8.91
C SER A 178 -14.32 -10.55 -7.86
N LEU A 179 -13.33 -9.86 -7.27
CA LEU A 179 -12.40 -10.42 -6.29
C LEU A 179 -12.99 -10.47 -4.87
N LEU A 180 -13.89 -9.54 -4.53
CA LEU A 180 -14.40 -9.40 -3.17
C LEU A 180 -15.16 -10.65 -2.67
N SER A 181 -15.73 -11.43 -3.57
CA SER A 181 -16.41 -12.69 -3.25
C SER A 181 -15.46 -13.82 -2.81
N LEU A 182 -14.17 -13.68 -3.09
CA LEU A 182 -13.11 -14.62 -2.69
C LEU A 182 -12.50 -14.28 -1.32
N VAL A 183 -12.89 -13.14 -0.72
CA VAL A 183 -12.28 -12.58 0.48
C VAL A 183 -13.13 -12.90 1.72
N ASP A 184 -12.49 -13.35 2.78
CA ASP A 184 -13.12 -13.66 4.07
C ASP A 184 -13.11 -12.46 5.02
N CYS A 185 -12.04 -11.63 4.96
CA CYS A 185 -11.84 -10.48 5.85
C CYS A 185 -11.26 -9.27 5.09
N VAL A 186 -11.71 -8.06 5.46
CA VAL A 186 -11.13 -6.81 4.97
C VAL A 186 -10.58 -6.00 6.13
N THR A 187 -9.31 -5.60 6.04
CA THR A 187 -8.67 -4.64 6.92
C THR A 187 -8.11 -3.47 6.12
N THR A 188 -8.23 -2.26 6.65
CA THR A 188 -7.89 -1.03 5.94
C THR A 188 -7.20 -0.04 6.89
N GLN A 189 -6.87 1.16 6.40
CA GLN A 189 -6.27 2.20 7.24
C GLN A 189 -7.03 2.49 8.54
N GLN A 190 -8.35 2.22 8.58
CA GLN A 190 -9.20 2.42 9.76
C GLN A 190 -8.94 1.38 10.86
N ASP A 191 -8.39 0.22 10.49
CA ASP A 191 -8.06 -0.86 11.42
C ASP A 191 -6.64 -0.73 11.98
N GLY A 192 -5.86 0.26 11.50
CA GLY A 192 -4.48 0.52 11.91
C GLY A 192 -3.44 0.23 10.84
N SER A 193 -2.18 0.09 11.25
CA SER A 193 -1.08 -0.26 10.33
C SER A 193 -1.22 -1.71 9.83
N LYS A 194 -0.60 -2.03 8.68
CA LYS A 194 -0.57 -3.41 8.16
C LYS A 194 0.00 -4.39 9.19
N ALA A 195 1.06 -4.03 9.89
CA ALA A 195 1.64 -4.84 10.96
C ALA A 195 0.64 -5.10 12.09
N HIS A 196 -0.14 -4.09 12.50
CA HIS A 196 -1.19 -4.23 13.50
C HIS A 196 -2.32 -5.16 13.02
N CYS A 197 -2.76 -5.00 11.77
CA CYS A 197 -3.78 -5.87 11.18
C CYS A 197 -3.35 -7.34 11.14
N ILE A 198 -2.10 -7.60 10.73
CA ILE A 198 -1.51 -8.96 10.72
C ILE A 198 -1.45 -9.52 12.14
N SER A 199 -0.96 -8.74 13.11
CA SER A 199 -0.95 -9.15 14.53
C SER A 199 -2.34 -9.54 15.04
N ARG A 200 -3.38 -8.76 14.67
CA ARG A 200 -4.76 -9.04 15.03
C ARG A 200 -5.31 -10.31 14.36
N LEU A 201 -4.91 -10.59 13.12
CA LEU A 201 -5.24 -11.86 12.43
C LEU A 201 -4.56 -13.05 13.14
N ILE A 202 -3.26 -12.94 13.47
CA ILE A 202 -2.56 -13.96 14.27
C ILE A 202 -3.34 -14.23 15.58
N GLY A 203 -3.82 -13.18 16.25
CA GLY A 203 -4.65 -13.27 17.45
C GLY A 203 -5.98 -14.02 17.26
N LYS A 204 -6.43 -14.28 16.02
CA LYS A 204 -7.56 -15.18 15.72
C LYS A 204 -7.20 -16.67 15.79
N GLY A 205 -5.93 -17.00 16.10
CA GLY A 205 -5.46 -18.37 16.33
C GLY A 205 -4.68 -18.96 15.15
N TYR A 206 -4.07 -18.13 14.30
CA TYR A 206 -3.09 -18.60 13.30
C TYR A 206 -1.70 -18.68 13.92
N SER A 207 -0.94 -19.74 13.56
CA SER A 207 0.50 -19.75 13.78
C SER A 207 1.17 -18.74 12.84
N PRO A 208 2.16 -17.93 13.28
CA PRO A 208 2.87 -17.02 12.39
C PRO A 208 3.44 -17.68 11.13
N SER A 209 3.91 -18.93 11.22
CA SER A 209 4.39 -19.71 10.06
C SER A 209 3.32 -19.99 9.00
N ASN A 210 2.04 -19.91 9.39
CA ASN A 210 0.88 -20.18 8.55
C ASN A 210 0.22 -18.91 8.01
N VAL A 211 0.84 -17.77 8.23
CA VAL A 211 0.40 -16.47 7.72
C VAL A 211 1.36 -16.04 6.62
N VAL A 212 0.82 -15.68 5.47
CA VAL A 212 1.60 -15.16 4.34
C VAL A 212 1.12 -13.75 4.02
N MET A 213 2.01 -12.76 4.04
CA MET A 213 1.75 -11.42 3.52
C MET A 213 2.19 -11.36 2.06
N VAL A 214 1.28 -10.98 1.18
CA VAL A 214 1.52 -10.71 -0.24
C VAL A 214 1.51 -9.20 -0.44
N GLY A 215 2.59 -8.65 -0.97
CA GLY A 215 2.71 -7.21 -1.14
C GLY A 215 3.80 -6.79 -2.11
N ASP A 216 3.75 -5.53 -2.53
CA ASP A 216 4.64 -4.95 -3.54
C ASP A 216 5.51 -3.80 -3.02
N ALA A 217 5.35 -3.47 -1.73
CA ALA A 217 6.06 -2.36 -1.10
C ALA A 217 6.90 -2.82 0.10
N PRO A 218 8.01 -2.11 0.43
CA PRO A 218 8.81 -2.40 1.63
C PRO A 218 7.98 -2.44 2.92
N GLY A 219 6.95 -1.60 3.03
CA GLY A 219 6.05 -1.63 4.19
C GLY A 219 5.27 -2.94 4.37
N ASP A 220 5.10 -3.74 3.32
CA ASP A 220 4.51 -5.08 3.39
C ASP A 220 5.50 -6.10 3.95
N MET A 221 6.73 -6.03 3.47
CA MET A 221 7.83 -6.84 3.98
C MET A 221 8.09 -6.54 5.46
N ASP A 222 8.18 -5.25 5.84
CA ASP A 222 8.37 -4.82 7.23
C ASP A 222 7.22 -5.32 8.13
N ALA A 223 5.98 -5.26 7.63
CA ALA A 223 4.82 -5.75 8.36
C ALA A 223 4.84 -7.28 8.55
N ALA A 224 5.34 -8.02 7.57
CA ALA A 224 5.54 -9.46 7.67
C ALA A 224 6.66 -9.79 8.66
N GLU A 225 7.82 -9.17 8.53
CA GLU A 225 9.00 -9.41 9.38
C GLU A 225 8.73 -9.08 10.84
N SER A 226 8.07 -7.94 11.12
CA SER A 226 7.74 -7.51 12.49
C SER A 226 6.77 -8.46 13.21
N ASN A 227 6.01 -9.27 12.45
CA ASN A 227 5.10 -10.28 12.97
C ASN A 227 5.65 -11.72 12.87
N GLY A 228 6.85 -11.91 12.30
CA GLY A 228 7.44 -13.22 12.10
C GLY A 228 6.66 -14.11 11.12
N VAL A 229 5.92 -13.52 10.18
CA VAL A 229 5.13 -14.24 9.17
C VAL A 229 5.89 -14.34 7.84
N GLN A 230 5.37 -15.15 6.93
CA GLN A 230 5.94 -15.31 5.59
C GLN A 230 5.69 -14.08 4.74
N PHE A 231 6.63 -13.73 3.85
CA PHE A 231 6.43 -12.67 2.87
C PHE A 231 6.55 -13.23 1.46
N TYR A 232 5.56 -12.92 0.62
CA TYR A 232 5.58 -13.20 -0.81
C TYR A 232 5.53 -11.88 -1.59
N PRO A 233 6.61 -11.50 -2.31
CA PRO A 233 6.66 -10.25 -3.05
C PRO A 233 5.92 -10.32 -4.38
N ILE A 234 5.16 -9.27 -4.66
CA ILE A 234 4.74 -8.93 -6.01
C ILE A 234 5.80 -7.96 -6.57
N LEU A 235 6.54 -8.40 -7.57
CA LEU A 235 7.67 -7.65 -8.10
C LEU A 235 7.18 -6.57 -9.07
N VAL A 236 7.68 -5.36 -8.90
CA VAL A 236 7.33 -4.20 -9.73
C VAL A 236 7.72 -4.45 -11.19
N ASN A 237 6.82 -4.18 -12.12
CA ASN A 237 6.88 -4.50 -13.55
C ASN A 237 6.91 -6.01 -13.88
N HIS A 238 6.68 -6.87 -12.89
CA HIS A 238 6.57 -8.33 -13.01
C HIS A 238 5.38 -8.87 -12.20
N GLU A 239 4.34 -8.06 -12.02
CA GLU A 239 3.21 -8.37 -11.16
C GLU A 239 2.48 -9.62 -11.64
N GLU A 240 2.17 -9.72 -12.94
CA GLU A 240 1.50 -10.90 -13.52
C GLU A 240 2.36 -12.17 -13.39
N GLU A 241 3.69 -12.07 -13.60
CA GLU A 241 4.61 -13.18 -13.37
C GLU A 241 4.60 -13.61 -11.90
N SER A 242 4.61 -12.66 -10.97
CA SER A 242 4.56 -12.92 -9.54
C SER A 242 3.26 -13.65 -9.18
N TRP A 243 2.12 -13.19 -9.67
CA TRP A 243 0.83 -13.85 -9.45
C TRP A 243 0.74 -15.26 -10.06
N SER A 244 1.37 -15.49 -11.22
CA SER A 244 1.39 -16.81 -11.85
C SER A 244 2.16 -17.87 -11.05
N ARG A 245 3.09 -17.45 -10.20
CA ARG A 245 3.96 -18.33 -9.40
C ARG A 245 3.55 -18.45 -7.94
N ILE A 246 2.56 -17.69 -7.48
CA ILE A 246 2.21 -17.65 -6.04
C ILE A 246 1.77 -19.02 -5.53
N ILE A 247 1.05 -19.79 -6.33
CA ILE A 247 0.52 -21.10 -5.90
C ILE A 247 1.64 -22.08 -5.57
N ASP A 248 2.74 -22.06 -6.31
CA ASP A 248 3.91 -22.89 -6.01
C ASP A 248 4.52 -22.50 -4.66
N ALA A 249 4.65 -21.20 -4.39
CA ALA A 249 5.14 -20.71 -3.12
C ALA A 249 4.19 -21.06 -1.95
N LEU A 250 2.88 -20.94 -2.14
CA LEU A 250 1.89 -21.31 -1.12
C LEU A 250 1.92 -22.82 -0.84
N ASN A 251 2.16 -23.67 -1.85
CA ASN A 251 2.36 -25.11 -1.66
C ASN A 251 3.62 -25.41 -0.83
N GLU A 252 4.69 -24.63 -1.00
CA GLU A 252 5.86 -24.74 -0.11
C GLU A 252 5.51 -24.44 1.35
N VAL A 253 4.74 -23.38 1.58
CA VAL A 253 4.26 -23.03 2.95
C VAL A 253 3.37 -24.13 3.53
N LEU A 254 2.46 -24.70 2.73
CA LEU A 254 1.60 -25.83 3.15
C LEU A 254 2.44 -27.08 3.54
N ASN A 255 3.62 -27.24 2.93
CA ASN A 255 4.59 -28.31 3.25
C ASN A 255 5.56 -27.92 4.38
N GLY A 256 5.31 -26.83 5.10
CA GLY A 256 6.10 -26.37 6.25
C GLY A 256 7.42 -25.69 5.88
N LYS A 257 7.65 -25.31 4.62
CA LYS A 257 8.84 -24.59 4.21
C LYS A 257 8.70 -23.10 4.46
N LYS A 258 9.81 -22.43 4.73
CA LYS A 258 9.91 -20.98 4.83
C LYS A 258 10.21 -20.39 3.45
N LEU A 259 9.50 -19.31 3.10
CA LEU A 259 9.82 -18.53 1.90
C LEU A 259 11.08 -17.68 2.14
N ASP A 260 11.97 -17.65 1.17
CA ASP A 260 13.18 -16.82 1.18
C ASP A 260 13.24 -15.99 -0.11
N LEU A 261 12.38 -14.95 -0.18
CA LEU A 261 12.19 -14.13 -1.37
C LEU A 261 12.56 -12.66 -1.14
N ASN A 262 12.93 -12.26 0.10
CA ASN A 262 13.22 -10.87 0.45
C ASN A 262 14.39 -10.29 -0.36
N GLY A 263 15.44 -11.06 -0.59
CA GLY A 263 16.59 -10.61 -1.39
C GLY A 263 16.21 -10.29 -2.84
N ARG A 264 15.35 -11.09 -3.47
CA ARG A 264 14.83 -10.84 -4.82
C ARG A 264 13.96 -9.59 -4.86
N PHE A 265 13.13 -9.37 -3.84
CA PHE A 265 12.30 -8.18 -3.71
C PHE A 265 13.14 -6.91 -3.59
N ILE A 266 14.12 -6.89 -2.68
CA ILE A 266 15.01 -5.73 -2.49
C ILE A 266 15.77 -5.42 -3.78
N ALA A 267 16.29 -6.42 -4.47
CA ALA A 267 17.00 -6.25 -5.75
C ALA A 267 16.08 -5.68 -6.86
N ASN A 268 14.79 -5.96 -6.84
CA ASN A 268 13.84 -5.39 -7.81
C ASN A 268 13.60 -3.88 -7.61
N LEU A 269 13.75 -3.37 -6.37
CA LEU A 269 13.54 -1.97 -6.01
C LEU A 269 14.85 -1.16 -5.88
N SER A 270 16.01 -1.77 -6.07
CA SER A 270 17.32 -1.12 -5.99
C SER A 270 17.78 -0.65 -7.36
#